data_7a93e436c8288d554070b82e801443dc
#
_entry.id   7a93e436c8288d554070b82e801443dc
#
_cell.length_a   1.000
_cell.length_b   1.000
_cell.length_c   1.000
_cell.angle_alpha   90.00
_cell.angle_beta   90.00
_cell.angle_gamma   90.00
#
_symmetry.space_group_name_H-M   'P 1'
#
loop_
_entity.id
_entity.type
_entity.pdbx_description
1 polymer ?
#
loop_
_entity_poly.entity_id
_entity_poly.type
_entity_poly.pdbx_seq_one_letter_code
_entity_poly.pdbx_strand_id
1 'polypeptide(L)'
;RVLSLPDIVTAVLFLNGIPVATAELKTDFTQSITDAIDQYRFDRLPKPKGQASEPLLSFPQGALVHFAVSNREVHMVTKLEGAQTTFLPFNQGDNGAAGNAVNPAGGHRTAYLWQQVWERESWLEILGRYCIARRDKTKKIVQVIFPRYHQLDVTRKLQAAVLADGAGSKYLVQHSAG
;
A
#
# COMPACT_ATOMS: atom_id res chain seq x y z
N ARG A 1 -10.14 -27.65 -4.36
CA ARG A 1 -10.54 -26.95 -5.60
C ARG A 1 -9.31 -26.23 -6.12
N VAL A 2 -8.83 -26.58 -7.29
CA VAL A 2 -7.75 -25.84 -7.95
C VAL A 2 -8.39 -24.52 -8.41
N LEU A 3 -7.96 -23.39 -7.81
CA LEU A 3 -8.40 -22.07 -8.26
C LEU A 3 -7.76 -21.80 -9.63
N SER A 4 -8.53 -21.26 -10.56
CA SER A 4 -7.98 -20.82 -11.85
C SER A 4 -7.06 -19.61 -11.62
N LEU A 5 -5.98 -19.51 -12.39
CA LEU A 5 -5.01 -18.38 -12.29
C LEU A 5 -5.64 -16.97 -12.32
N PRO A 6 -6.77 -16.72 -13.03
CA PRO A 6 -7.45 -15.43 -13.02
C PRO A 6 -8.03 -15.03 -11.66
N ASP A 7 -8.30 -15.99 -10.77
CA ASP A 7 -8.99 -15.76 -9.50
C ASP A 7 -8.05 -15.55 -8.30
N ILE A 8 -6.73 -15.51 -8.55
CA ILE A 8 -5.72 -15.45 -7.48
C ILE A 8 -5.13 -14.05 -7.38
N VAL A 9 -5.33 -13.39 -6.23
CA VAL A 9 -4.50 -12.26 -5.81
C VAL A 9 -3.08 -12.78 -5.59
N THR A 10 -2.08 -12.11 -6.14
CA THR A 10 -0.70 -12.63 -6.19
C THR A 10 -0.11 -12.81 -4.79
N ALA A 11 -0.46 -11.94 -3.84
CA ALA A 11 -0.04 -12.06 -2.45
C ALA A 11 -1.10 -11.52 -1.49
N VAL A 12 -1.21 -12.14 -0.31
CA VAL A 12 -2.04 -11.66 0.80
C VAL A 12 -1.21 -11.70 2.07
N LEU A 13 -1.17 -10.58 2.79
CA LEU A 13 -0.54 -10.49 4.10
C LEU A 13 -1.59 -10.73 5.17
N PHE A 14 -1.23 -11.59 6.14
CA PHE A 14 -2.08 -11.92 7.28
C PHE A 14 -1.45 -11.47 8.59
N LEU A 15 -2.27 -10.98 9.50
CA LEU A 15 -1.92 -10.75 10.89
C LEU A 15 -2.83 -11.60 11.77
N ASN A 16 -2.26 -12.59 12.47
CA ASN A 16 -3.03 -13.53 13.31
C ASN A 16 -4.24 -14.15 12.59
N GLY A 17 -4.07 -14.53 11.31
CA GLY A 17 -5.13 -15.13 10.50
C GLY A 17 -6.11 -14.13 9.87
N ILE A 18 -5.99 -12.83 10.16
CA ILE A 18 -6.81 -11.78 9.56
C ILE A 18 -6.07 -11.20 8.35
N PRO A 19 -6.67 -11.16 7.15
CA PRO A 19 -6.06 -10.53 6.00
C PRO A 19 -5.98 -9.01 6.20
N VAL A 20 -4.79 -8.44 6.06
CA VAL A 20 -4.55 -7.01 6.30
C VAL A 20 -4.10 -6.27 5.04
N ALA A 21 -3.51 -6.96 4.09
CA ALA A 21 -3.17 -6.38 2.79
C ALA A 21 -3.27 -7.40 1.67
N THR A 22 -3.50 -6.91 0.44
CA THR A 22 -3.37 -7.69 -0.80
C THR A 22 -2.39 -7.03 -1.73
N ALA A 23 -1.76 -7.78 -2.63
CA ALA A 23 -0.89 -7.24 -3.66
C ALA A 23 -1.06 -7.98 -4.99
N GLU A 24 -1.17 -7.23 -6.07
CA GLU A 24 -0.99 -7.71 -7.44
C GLU A 24 0.42 -7.36 -7.90
N LEU A 25 1.18 -8.39 -8.25
CA LEU A 25 2.58 -8.26 -8.66
C LEU A 25 2.69 -8.46 -10.17
N LYS A 26 3.34 -7.52 -10.85
CA LYS A 26 3.60 -7.57 -12.29
C LYS A 26 5.09 -7.43 -12.58
N THR A 27 5.55 -8.11 -13.60
CA THR A 27 6.92 -7.96 -14.10
C THR A 27 6.93 -7.03 -15.30
N ASP A 28 7.89 -6.10 -15.37
CA ASP A 28 7.99 -5.13 -16.47
C ASP A 28 8.40 -5.74 -17.81
N PHE A 29 8.57 -7.08 -17.89
CA PHE A 29 8.89 -7.76 -19.15
C PHE A 29 7.68 -7.92 -20.06
N THR A 30 6.49 -8.12 -19.49
CA THR A 30 5.25 -8.41 -20.23
C THR A 30 4.06 -7.58 -19.79
N GLN A 31 4.15 -6.95 -18.63
CA GLN A 31 3.04 -6.24 -17.98
C GLN A 31 3.57 -4.99 -17.26
N SER A 32 2.69 -4.02 -17.07
CA SER A 32 3.01 -2.75 -16.43
C SER A 32 2.32 -2.59 -15.07
N ILE A 33 2.64 -1.53 -14.35
CA ILE A 33 1.89 -1.13 -13.14
C ILE A 33 0.40 -0.89 -13.45
N THR A 34 0.09 -0.41 -14.66
CA THR A 34 -1.28 -0.19 -15.12
C THR A 34 -2.06 -1.50 -15.17
N ASP A 35 -1.45 -2.59 -15.62
CA ASP A 35 -2.11 -3.90 -15.65
C ASP A 35 -2.47 -4.40 -14.24
N ALA A 36 -1.61 -4.15 -13.24
CA ALA A 36 -1.91 -4.47 -11.85
C ALA A 36 -3.07 -3.61 -11.29
N ILE A 37 -3.11 -2.33 -11.65
CA ILE A 37 -4.19 -1.41 -11.27
C ILE A 37 -5.50 -1.81 -11.95
N ASP A 38 -5.47 -2.11 -13.24
CA ASP A 38 -6.65 -2.49 -14.02
C ASP A 38 -7.21 -3.83 -13.57
N GLN A 39 -6.35 -4.75 -13.13
CA GLN A 39 -6.80 -6.00 -12.54
C GLN A 39 -7.67 -5.76 -11.28
N TYR A 40 -7.29 -4.83 -10.41
CA TYR A 40 -8.13 -4.43 -9.28
C TYR A 40 -9.40 -3.68 -9.70
N ARG A 41 -9.35 -2.92 -10.78
CA ARG A 41 -10.50 -2.12 -11.27
C ARG A 41 -11.56 -2.95 -11.94
N PHE A 42 -11.16 -4.00 -12.67
CA PHE A 42 -12.06 -4.71 -13.59
C PHE A 42 -12.20 -6.18 -13.26
N ASP A 43 -11.16 -6.86 -12.76
CA ASP A 43 -11.17 -8.30 -12.54
C ASP A 43 -11.36 -8.66 -11.05
N ARG A 44 -10.87 -7.80 -10.13
CA ARG A 44 -10.92 -8.02 -8.67
C ARG A 44 -11.96 -7.14 -8.00
N LEU A 45 -13.21 -7.29 -8.44
CA LEU A 45 -14.29 -6.46 -7.88
C LEU A 45 -14.70 -6.95 -6.49
N PRO A 46 -14.88 -6.05 -5.49
CA PRO A 46 -15.44 -6.42 -4.18
C PRO A 46 -16.82 -7.06 -4.28
N LYS A 47 -17.58 -6.70 -5.31
CA LYS A 47 -18.90 -7.26 -5.59
C LYS A 47 -19.08 -7.42 -7.10
N PRO A 48 -18.67 -8.56 -7.68
CA PRO A 48 -18.89 -8.83 -9.09
C PRO A 48 -20.39 -8.94 -9.40
N LYS A 49 -20.78 -8.54 -10.61
CA LYS A 49 -22.19 -8.59 -11.03
C LYS A 49 -22.69 -10.04 -11.05
N GLY A 50 -23.81 -10.30 -10.36
CA GLY A 50 -24.42 -11.64 -10.32
C GLY A 50 -23.68 -12.66 -9.46
N GLN A 51 -22.70 -12.24 -8.68
CA GLN A 51 -21.93 -13.12 -7.79
C GLN A 51 -22.01 -12.64 -6.33
N ALA A 52 -21.58 -13.50 -5.39
CA ALA A 52 -21.42 -13.13 -4.00
C ALA A 52 -20.31 -12.08 -3.86
N SER A 53 -20.40 -11.27 -2.80
CA SER A 53 -19.34 -10.32 -2.44
C SER A 53 -18.05 -11.08 -2.11
N GLU A 54 -16.90 -10.51 -2.55
CA GLU A 54 -15.58 -11.01 -2.21
C GLU A 54 -15.14 -10.45 -0.85
N PRO A 55 -15.13 -11.25 0.23
CA PRO A 55 -14.87 -10.74 1.56
C PRO A 55 -13.50 -10.11 1.71
N LEU A 56 -12.47 -10.65 1.04
CA LEU A 56 -11.09 -10.16 1.08
C LEU A 56 -10.97 -8.73 0.57
N LEU A 57 -11.77 -8.37 -0.43
CA LEU A 57 -11.72 -7.09 -1.14
C LEU A 57 -12.79 -6.10 -0.65
N SER A 58 -13.70 -6.56 0.20
CA SER A 58 -14.87 -5.77 0.64
C SER A 58 -14.49 -4.76 1.70
N PHE A 59 -14.83 -3.50 1.47
CA PHE A 59 -14.64 -2.43 2.45
C PHE A 59 -15.84 -2.33 3.41
N PRO A 60 -15.63 -2.16 4.72
CA PRO A 60 -14.37 -2.06 5.45
C PRO A 60 -13.91 -3.38 6.10
N GLN A 61 -14.56 -4.51 5.80
CA GLN A 61 -14.36 -5.80 6.46
C GLN A 61 -13.20 -6.62 5.89
N GLY A 62 -12.80 -6.33 4.66
CA GLY A 62 -11.69 -7.00 3.97
C GLY A 62 -10.32 -6.47 4.36
N ALA A 63 -9.34 -6.67 3.49
CA ALA A 63 -7.99 -6.14 3.67
C ALA A 63 -8.00 -4.60 3.76
N LEU A 64 -7.13 -4.07 4.60
CA LEU A 64 -7.06 -2.62 4.90
C LEU A 64 -6.44 -1.82 3.76
N VAL A 65 -5.57 -2.46 2.96
CA VAL A 65 -4.85 -1.83 1.86
C VAL A 65 -4.58 -2.83 0.75
N HIS A 66 -4.64 -2.34 -0.49
CA HIS A 66 -4.38 -3.11 -1.71
C HIS A 66 -3.23 -2.45 -2.46
N PHE A 67 -2.20 -3.24 -2.81
CA PHE A 67 -1.02 -2.78 -3.51
C PHE A 67 -1.02 -3.28 -4.95
N ALA A 68 -0.76 -2.38 -5.89
CA ALA A 68 -0.36 -2.70 -7.25
C ALA A 68 1.16 -2.49 -7.32
N VAL A 69 1.90 -3.50 -7.76
CA VAL A 69 3.36 -3.53 -7.70
C VAL A 69 3.94 -3.98 -9.03
N SER A 70 4.89 -3.22 -9.54
CA SER A 70 5.78 -3.61 -10.64
C SER A 70 7.24 -3.70 -10.18
N ASN A 71 8.16 -4.00 -11.07
CA ASN A 71 9.58 -3.96 -10.76
C ASN A 71 10.07 -2.55 -10.41
N ARG A 72 9.33 -1.50 -10.83
CA ARG A 72 9.74 -0.09 -10.74
C ARG A 72 8.88 0.75 -9.81
N GLU A 73 7.59 0.43 -9.68
CA GLU A 73 6.62 1.27 -9.00
C GLU A 73 5.71 0.49 -8.05
N VAL A 74 5.28 1.17 -7.00
CA VAL A 74 4.25 0.70 -6.07
C VAL A 74 3.14 1.74 -6.00
N HIS A 75 1.90 1.29 -6.16
CA HIS A 75 0.71 2.09 -5.93
C HIS A 75 -0.18 1.38 -4.90
N MET A 76 -0.96 2.15 -4.15
CA MET A 76 -1.83 1.58 -3.11
C MET A 76 -3.19 2.26 -3.07
N VAL A 77 -4.18 1.54 -2.56
CA VAL A 77 -5.52 2.03 -2.27
C VAL A 77 -6.10 1.31 -1.05
N THR A 78 -6.95 1.98 -0.29
CA THR A 78 -7.62 1.40 0.90
C THR A 78 -9.08 1.03 0.66
N LYS A 79 -9.63 1.37 -0.51
CA LYS A 79 -11.00 1.03 -0.88
C LYS A 79 -11.09 0.81 -2.37
N LEU A 80 -11.58 -0.35 -2.77
CA LEU A 80 -11.83 -0.68 -4.17
C LEU A 80 -13.24 -0.26 -4.56
N GLU A 81 -13.37 0.47 -5.66
CA GLU A 81 -14.62 1.01 -6.21
C GLU A 81 -14.77 0.70 -7.71
N GLY A 82 -14.26 -0.46 -8.13
CA GLY A 82 -14.25 -0.87 -9.53
C GLY A 82 -13.47 0.14 -10.38
N ALA A 83 -14.00 0.50 -11.53
CA ALA A 83 -13.38 1.46 -12.46
C ALA A 83 -13.08 2.83 -11.84
N GLN A 84 -13.78 3.23 -10.77
CA GLN A 84 -13.57 4.50 -10.06
C GLN A 84 -12.42 4.45 -9.05
N THR A 85 -11.81 3.29 -8.84
CA THR A 85 -10.71 3.13 -7.90
C THR A 85 -9.53 4.02 -8.27
N THR A 86 -9.12 4.88 -7.33
CA THR A 86 -7.96 5.76 -7.50
C THR A 86 -6.81 5.26 -6.66
N PHE A 87 -5.79 4.74 -7.33
CA PHE A 87 -4.54 4.32 -6.69
C PHE A 87 -3.62 5.52 -6.47
N LEU A 88 -2.97 5.55 -5.32
CA LEU A 88 -1.99 6.56 -4.95
C LEU A 88 -0.58 5.96 -5.01
N PRO A 89 0.43 6.69 -5.53
CA PRO A 89 1.80 6.23 -5.52
C PRO A 89 2.30 6.03 -4.08
N PHE A 90 3.02 4.91 -3.89
CA PHE A 90 3.68 4.55 -2.64
C PHE A 90 5.20 4.38 -2.85
N ASN A 91 5.77 5.22 -3.71
CA ASN A 91 7.17 5.18 -4.10
C ASN A 91 8.06 5.93 -3.11
N GLN A 92 9.34 5.52 -3.03
CA GLN A 92 10.35 6.15 -2.17
C GLN A 92 10.79 7.53 -2.68
N GLY A 93 10.70 7.76 -3.98
CA GLY A 93 11.32 8.88 -4.68
C GLY A 93 12.71 8.52 -5.24
N ASP A 94 13.18 9.37 -6.14
CA ASP A 94 14.52 9.27 -6.74
C ASP A 94 15.16 10.66 -6.74
N ASN A 95 15.99 10.97 -5.74
CA ASN A 95 16.69 12.26 -5.59
C ASN A 95 15.79 13.50 -5.77
N GLY A 96 14.57 13.44 -5.20
CA GLY A 96 13.57 14.50 -5.32
C GLY A 96 12.62 14.36 -6.50
N ALA A 97 12.85 13.41 -7.41
CA ALA A 97 11.91 13.04 -8.46
C ALA A 97 10.92 11.95 -8.01
N ALA A 98 9.84 11.79 -8.77
CA ALA A 98 8.87 10.71 -8.56
C ALA A 98 9.46 9.34 -8.91
N GLY A 99 8.83 8.27 -8.41
CA GLY A 99 9.23 6.89 -8.68
C GLY A 99 10.15 6.30 -7.62
N ASN A 100 10.99 5.36 -8.02
CA ASN A 100 11.97 4.69 -7.15
C ASN A 100 13.35 4.68 -7.81
N ALA A 101 14.37 5.00 -7.05
CA ALA A 101 15.76 4.92 -7.49
C ALA A 101 16.14 3.49 -7.91
N VAL A 102 17.18 3.38 -8.73
CA VAL A 102 17.76 2.08 -9.06
C VAL A 102 18.28 1.43 -7.77
N ASN A 103 17.93 0.16 -7.57
CA ASN A 103 18.43 -0.59 -6.43
C ASN A 103 19.95 -0.85 -6.61
N PRO A 104 20.81 -0.31 -5.75
CA PRO A 104 22.27 -0.45 -5.90
C PRO A 104 22.74 -1.89 -5.72
N ALA A 105 21.98 -2.73 -5.02
CA ALA A 105 22.26 -4.16 -4.89
C ALA A 105 21.74 -5.00 -6.06
N GLY A 106 21.16 -4.36 -7.08
CA GLY A 106 20.47 -5.02 -8.19
C GLY A 106 19.06 -5.47 -7.81
N GLY A 107 18.32 -6.00 -8.78
CA GLY A 107 16.94 -6.48 -8.60
C GLY A 107 15.91 -5.37 -8.71
N HIS A 108 14.76 -5.57 -8.05
CA HIS A 108 13.61 -4.67 -8.20
C HIS A 108 13.80 -3.36 -7.45
N ARG A 109 13.47 -2.24 -8.07
CA ARG A 109 13.43 -0.91 -7.40
C ARG A 109 12.40 -0.88 -6.27
N THR A 110 11.42 -1.76 -6.32
CA THR A 110 10.34 -1.91 -5.34
C THR A 110 10.66 -2.86 -4.20
N ALA A 111 11.89 -3.38 -4.12
CA ALA A 111 12.31 -4.34 -3.10
C ALA A 111 12.11 -3.83 -1.66
N TYR A 112 12.18 -2.52 -1.43
CA TYR A 112 11.92 -1.90 -0.12
C TYR A 112 10.53 -2.28 0.44
N LEU A 113 9.55 -2.58 -0.43
CA LEU A 113 8.21 -2.93 0.01
C LEU A 113 8.22 -4.18 0.90
N TRP A 114 8.92 -5.24 0.48
CA TRP A 114 9.01 -6.48 1.28
C TRP A 114 10.20 -6.51 2.22
N GLN A 115 11.27 -5.78 1.93
CA GLN A 115 12.46 -5.75 2.77
C GLN A 115 12.35 -4.78 3.95
N GLN A 116 11.53 -3.73 3.84
CA GLN A 116 11.43 -2.66 4.83
C GLN A 116 10.01 -2.41 5.31
N VAL A 117 9.02 -2.28 4.37
CA VAL A 117 7.65 -1.91 4.72
C VAL A 117 6.89 -3.09 5.31
N TRP A 118 6.98 -4.27 4.67
CA TRP A 118 6.33 -5.51 5.13
C TRP A 118 7.17 -6.32 6.10
N GLU A 119 8.37 -5.83 6.45
CA GLU A 119 9.11 -6.40 7.58
C GLU A 119 8.21 -6.33 8.83
N ARG A 120 8.26 -7.36 9.66
CA ARG A 120 7.28 -7.60 10.72
C ARG A 120 7.08 -6.40 11.65
N GLU A 121 8.15 -5.87 12.22
CA GLU A 121 8.08 -4.78 13.20
C GLU A 121 7.62 -3.47 12.55
N SER A 122 8.11 -3.20 11.33
CA SER A 122 7.69 -2.07 10.50
C SER A 122 6.19 -2.16 10.17
N TRP A 123 5.73 -3.35 9.77
CA TRP A 123 4.33 -3.55 9.42
C TRP A 123 3.40 -3.39 10.62
N LEU A 124 3.77 -3.93 11.78
CA LEU A 124 3.03 -3.76 13.02
C LEU A 124 2.99 -2.30 13.47
N GLU A 125 4.10 -1.57 13.33
CA GLU A 125 4.14 -0.13 13.59
C GLU A 125 3.18 0.63 12.66
N ILE A 126 3.19 0.34 11.37
CA ILE A 126 2.31 1.00 10.39
C ILE A 126 0.85 0.76 10.74
N LEU A 127 0.45 -0.49 10.99
CA LEU A 127 -0.92 -0.83 11.33
C LEU A 127 -1.36 -0.24 12.67
N GLY A 128 -0.48 -0.21 13.66
CA GLY A 128 -0.81 0.24 15.01
C GLY A 128 -0.77 1.76 15.21
N ARG A 129 0.03 2.49 14.41
CA ARG A 129 0.27 3.93 14.63
C ARG A 129 -0.18 4.81 13.47
N TYR A 130 -0.12 4.33 12.24
CA TYR A 130 -0.33 5.17 11.05
C TYR A 130 -1.58 4.80 10.26
N CYS A 131 -2.14 3.61 10.47
CA CYS A 131 -3.38 3.20 9.83
C CYS A 131 -4.57 3.67 10.68
N ILE A 132 -5.38 4.59 10.16
CA ILE A 132 -6.46 5.26 10.90
C ILE A 132 -7.80 5.00 10.24
N ALA A 133 -8.76 4.47 11.00
CA ALA A 133 -10.15 4.32 10.56
C ALA A 133 -10.98 5.57 10.91
N ARG A 134 -11.41 6.30 9.89
CA ARG A 134 -12.34 7.43 10.06
C ARG A 134 -13.78 6.92 10.06
N ARG A 135 -14.55 7.37 11.04
CA ARG A 135 -15.95 7.00 11.21
C ARG A 135 -16.87 8.20 10.97
N ASP A 136 -18.05 7.93 10.48
CA ASP A 136 -19.12 8.93 10.36
C ASP A 136 -19.87 9.15 11.72
N LYS A 137 -20.88 9.99 11.68
CA LYS A 137 -21.74 10.28 12.84
C LYS A 137 -22.49 9.03 13.36
N THR A 138 -22.67 8.01 12.52
CA THR A 138 -23.30 6.72 12.86
C THR A 138 -22.30 5.67 13.33
N LYS A 139 -21.03 6.05 13.54
CA LYS A 139 -19.89 5.20 13.91
C LYS A 139 -19.46 4.17 12.84
N LYS A 140 -20.00 4.26 11.62
CA LYS A 140 -19.57 3.41 10.50
C LYS A 140 -18.23 3.89 9.98
N ILE A 141 -17.34 2.94 9.66
CA ILE A 141 -16.07 3.23 8.98
C ILE A 141 -16.38 3.68 7.56
N VAL A 142 -16.00 4.91 7.23
CA VAL A 142 -16.21 5.52 5.91
C VAL A 142 -14.91 5.65 5.13
N GLN A 143 -13.78 5.59 5.81
CA GLN A 143 -12.46 5.68 5.21
C GLN A 143 -11.43 4.98 6.09
N VAL A 144 -10.49 4.30 5.46
CA VAL A 144 -9.23 3.88 6.08
C VAL A 144 -8.14 4.76 5.47
N ILE A 145 -7.38 5.44 6.32
CA ILE A 145 -6.22 6.24 5.94
C ILE A 145 -5.00 5.36 6.17
N PHE A 146 -4.25 5.11 5.12
CA PHE A 146 -2.97 4.42 5.16
C PHE A 146 -1.88 5.43 4.77
N PRO A 147 -0.73 5.49 5.44
CA PRO A 147 0.28 6.50 5.18
C PRO A 147 0.87 6.32 3.78
N ARG A 148 1.14 7.43 3.08
CA ARG A 148 1.99 7.39 1.89
C ARG A 148 3.44 7.19 2.31
N TYR A 149 4.28 6.62 1.43
CA TYR A 149 5.66 6.30 1.79
C TYR A 149 6.42 7.50 2.35
N HIS A 150 6.36 8.66 1.70
CA HIS A 150 7.05 9.87 2.16
C HIS A 150 6.55 10.37 3.53
N GLN A 151 5.27 10.14 3.88
CA GLN A 151 4.74 10.48 5.21
C GLN A 151 5.32 9.56 6.29
N LEU A 152 5.39 8.25 5.98
CA LEU A 152 5.99 7.26 6.86
C LEU A 152 7.49 7.55 7.08
N ASP A 153 8.24 7.76 5.99
CA ASP A 153 9.68 8.03 6.03
C ASP A 153 10.02 9.28 6.83
N VAL A 154 9.33 10.40 6.55
CA VAL A 154 9.60 11.65 7.28
C VAL A 154 9.26 11.54 8.76
N THR A 155 8.18 10.85 9.12
CA THR A 155 7.80 10.70 10.52
C THR A 155 8.84 9.87 11.27
N ARG A 156 9.34 8.78 10.68
CA ARG A 156 10.42 7.96 11.24
C ARG A 156 11.72 8.74 11.39
N LYS A 157 12.10 9.52 10.38
CA LYS A 157 13.29 10.39 10.43
C LYS A 157 13.19 11.46 11.50
N LEU A 158 12.02 12.10 11.65
CA LEU A 158 11.78 13.08 12.72
C LEU A 158 11.87 12.44 14.10
N GLN A 159 11.27 11.26 14.30
CA GLN A 159 11.37 10.55 15.57
C GLN A 159 12.83 10.22 15.92
N ALA A 160 13.58 9.69 14.95
CA ALA A 160 15.00 9.38 15.16
C ALA A 160 15.82 10.65 15.51
N ALA A 161 15.59 11.76 14.80
CA ALA A 161 16.26 13.03 15.06
C ALA A 161 15.93 13.57 16.46
N VAL A 162 14.65 13.58 16.86
CA VAL A 162 14.23 14.03 18.20
C VAL A 162 14.84 13.18 19.31
N LEU A 163 14.94 11.86 19.11
CA LEU A 163 15.58 10.97 20.07
C LEU A 163 17.09 11.21 20.18
N ALA A 164 17.75 11.55 19.08
CA ALA A 164 19.18 11.84 19.07
C ALA A 164 19.50 13.23 19.64
N ASP A 165 18.75 14.26 19.26
CA ASP A 165 19.03 15.66 19.59
C ASP A 165 18.43 16.11 20.93
N GLY A 166 17.45 15.39 21.44
CA GLY A 166 16.67 15.76 22.62
C GLY A 166 15.62 16.83 22.34
N ALA A 167 15.01 17.34 23.43
CA ALA A 167 13.97 18.35 23.34
C ALA A 167 14.54 19.74 23.02
N GLY A 168 13.82 20.53 22.20
CA GLY A 168 14.17 21.94 21.92
C GLY A 168 14.71 22.19 20.52
N SER A 169 15.09 21.14 19.77
CA SER A 169 15.53 21.28 18.38
C SER A 169 14.35 21.60 17.45
N LYS A 170 14.63 22.38 16.39
CA LYS A 170 13.64 22.75 15.36
C LYS A 170 13.97 22.03 14.08
N TYR A 171 12.95 21.42 13.46
CA TYR A 171 13.10 20.69 12.21
C TYR A 171 12.25 21.32 11.12
N LEU A 172 12.79 21.41 9.92
CA LEU A 172 12.08 21.79 8.71
C LEU A 172 11.90 20.56 7.82
N VAL A 173 10.66 20.25 7.49
CA VAL A 173 10.33 19.21 6.53
C VAL A 173 9.88 19.87 5.24
N GLN A 174 10.59 19.59 4.15
CA GLN A 174 10.25 20.07 2.82
C GLN A 174 9.91 18.87 1.94
N HIS A 175 8.71 18.86 1.39
CA HIS A 175 8.27 17.94 0.35
C HIS A 175 8.03 18.71 -0.93
N SER A 176 8.52 18.19 -2.07
CA SER A 176 8.04 18.66 -3.37
C SER A 176 6.59 18.23 -3.55
N ALA A 177 5.73 19.13 -3.98
CA ALA A 177 4.42 18.77 -4.48
C ALA A 177 4.60 17.98 -5.77
N GLY A 178 4.39 16.67 -5.70
CA GLY A 178 4.47 15.75 -6.83
C GLY A 178 3.08 15.40 -7.33
#